data_cc635e111b8e6a08a8a975681f0e141f
#
_entry.id   cc635e111b8e6a08a8a975681f0e141f
#
_cell.length_a   1.000
_cell.length_b   1.000
_cell.length_c   1.000
_cell.angle_alpha   90.00
_cell.angle_beta   90.00
_cell.angle_gamma   90.00
#
_symmetry.space_group_name_H-M   'P 1'
#
loop_
_entity.id
_entity.type
_entity.pdbx_description
1 polymer ?
#
loop_
_entity_poly.entity_id
_entity_poly.type
_entity_poly.pdbx_seq_one_letter_code
_entity_poly.pdbx_strand_id
1 'polypeptide(L)'
;MKKQSVILLVAMLTIIAILVLVFWNKGMNAAPTVNANSALLVSLKHDKMLFEENTDQKVPIASLTKLMTAYLVLESIHNKQLSWDEGLTLKRLDDPRAVSLQARTGKTYYSVQDLFATMMIMSANDAAEALAERVNSTDFVGEMNAKAKELGLKKTKYVNATGLDSDGEESMSTAGDLLILAKELISDYPEILETTSRTSYVTKDGNTIHTTNDLLQENEVDGLDGLKTGFTDQAGYCLIATAVQNGDRLIAVVLGSRTDNNRMKSAETLLDYGFSK
;
A
#
# COMPACT_ATOMS: atom_id res chain seq x y z
N MET A 1 64.83 13.99 10.16
CA MET A 1 63.79 14.45 9.18
C MET A 1 62.87 13.35 8.68
N LYS A 2 63.33 12.18 8.21
CA LYS A 2 62.43 11.13 7.62
C LYS A 2 61.40 10.55 8.62
N LYS A 3 61.70 10.37 9.92
CA LYS A 3 60.71 9.83 10.91
C LYS A 3 59.55 10.80 11.20
N GLN A 4 59.78 12.10 11.28
CA GLN A 4 58.73 13.10 11.52
C GLN A 4 57.77 13.21 10.33
N SER A 5 58.28 13.10 9.10
CA SER A 5 57.44 13.13 7.90
C SER A 5 56.53 11.89 7.80
N VAL A 6 56.98 10.71 8.22
CA VAL A 6 56.17 9.49 8.26
C VAL A 6 55.07 9.59 9.32
N ILE A 7 55.38 10.13 10.51
CA ILE A 7 54.37 10.31 11.57
C ILE A 7 53.29 11.30 11.13
N LEU A 8 53.64 12.40 10.47
CA LEU A 8 52.70 13.37 9.93
C LEU A 8 51.79 12.76 8.83
N LEU A 9 52.36 11.93 7.96
CA LEU A 9 51.60 11.26 6.90
C LEU A 9 50.58 10.27 7.46
N VAL A 10 50.98 9.46 8.46
CA VAL A 10 50.10 8.50 9.15
C VAL A 10 48.99 9.24 9.90
N ALA A 11 49.27 10.32 10.60
CA ALA A 11 48.28 11.15 11.28
C ALA A 11 47.28 11.77 10.30
N MET A 12 47.74 12.23 9.14
CA MET A 12 46.84 12.79 8.09
C MET A 12 45.93 11.72 7.47
N LEU A 13 46.43 10.50 7.21
CA LEU A 13 45.64 9.39 6.70
C LEU A 13 44.59 8.91 7.72
N THR A 14 44.93 8.88 9.02
CA THR A 14 43.96 8.53 10.05
C THR A 14 42.87 9.59 10.20
N ILE A 15 43.18 10.87 10.11
CA ILE A 15 42.21 11.96 10.12
C ILE A 15 41.26 11.86 8.91
N ILE A 16 41.81 11.61 7.72
CA ILE A 16 41.01 11.41 6.51
C ILE A 16 40.09 10.21 6.67
N ALA A 17 40.57 9.08 7.16
CA ALA A 17 39.77 7.90 7.41
C ALA A 17 38.65 8.14 8.43
N ILE A 18 38.91 8.89 9.50
CA ILE A 18 37.90 9.28 10.49
C ILE A 18 36.87 10.24 9.86
N LEU A 19 37.30 11.21 9.07
CA LEU A 19 36.38 12.12 8.39
C LEU A 19 35.51 11.38 7.39
N VAL A 20 36.06 10.45 6.60
CA VAL A 20 35.29 9.60 5.68
C VAL A 20 34.26 8.76 6.43
N LEU A 21 34.65 8.14 7.57
CA LEU A 21 33.72 7.38 8.41
C LEU A 21 32.61 8.25 9.03
N VAL A 22 32.95 9.47 9.47
CA VAL A 22 31.96 10.42 10.03
C VAL A 22 31.01 10.94 8.95
N PHE A 23 31.54 11.25 7.76
CA PHE A 23 30.69 11.65 6.62
C PHE A 23 29.81 10.49 6.12
N TRP A 24 30.34 9.27 6.06
CA TRP A 24 29.57 8.08 5.70
C TRP A 24 28.45 7.81 6.72
N ASN A 25 28.79 7.86 8.02
CA ASN A 25 27.81 7.64 9.10
C ASN A 25 26.74 8.75 9.16
N LYS A 26 27.09 10.02 8.83
CA LYS A 26 26.11 11.11 8.70
C LYS A 26 25.21 10.94 7.48
N GLY A 27 25.74 10.44 6.35
CA GLY A 27 24.94 10.15 5.15
C GLY A 27 23.92 9.02 5.37
N MET A 28 24.30 7.97 6.11
CA MET A 28 23.41 6.85 6.45
C MET A 28 22.36 7.18 7.52
N ASN A 29 22.51 8.28 8.27
CA ASN A 29 21.60 8.70 9.34
C ASN A 29 20.67 9.87 8.96
N ALA A 30 20.84 10.46 7.79
CA ALA A 30 19.94 11.52 7.33
C ALA A 30 18.55 10.95 7.08
N ALA A 31 17.52 11.65 7.53
CA ALA A 31 16.14 11.30 7.18
C ALA A 31 15.97 11.34 5.65
N PRO A 32 15.25 10.40 5.05
CA PRO A 32 15.03 10.38 3.61
C PRO A 32 14.18 11.58 3.17
N THR A 33 14.37 12.01 1.93
CA THR A 33 13.49 13.00 1.31
C THR A 33 12.45 12.27 0.48
N VAL A 34 11.18 12.55 0.72
CA VAL A 34 10.05 11.96 -0.01
C VAL A 34 9.29 13.03 -0.81
N ASN A 35 8.74 12.63 -1.94
CA ASN A 35 7.95 13.50 -2.82
C ASN A 35 6.45 13.15 -2.70
N ALA A 36 5.87 13.46 -1.54
CA ALA A 36 4.48 13.17 -1.20
C ALA A 36 3.90 14.28 -0.31
N ASN A 37 2.57 14.37 -0.23
CA ASN A 37 1.90 15.31 0.70
C ASN A 37 1.95 14.80 2.15
N SER A 38 1.92 13.50 2.33
CA SER A 38 2.02 12.84 3.63
C SER A 38 2.72 11.49 3.46
N ALA A 39 3.60 11.14 4.39
CA ALA A 39 4.29 9.86 4.36
C ALA A 39 4.68 9.38 5.76
N LEU A 40 4.79 8.06 5.93
CA LEU A 40 5.34 7.44 7.12
C LEU A 40 6.03 6.11 6.79
N LEU A 41 6.89 5.68 7.72
CA LEU A 41 7.50 4.37 7.72
C LEU A 41 7.51 3.81 9.16
N VAL A 42 7.09 2.58 9.32
CA VAL A 42 7.11 1.89 10.62
C VAL A 42 7.80 0.53 10.50
N SER A 43 8.56 0.14 11.55
CA SER A 43 9.03 -1.22 11.77
C SER A 43 8.07 -1.91 12.74
N LEU A 44 7.46 -3.03 12.31
CA LEU A 44 6.55 -3.78 13.17
C LEU A 44 7.30 -4.58 14.23
N LYS A 45 8.48 -5.12 13.91
CA LYS A 45 9.31 -5.88 14.86
C LYS A 45 9.73 -5.05 16.06
N HIS A 46 10.02 -3.78 15.84
CA HIS A 46 10.50 -2.86 16.88
C HIS A 46 9.40 -1.94 17.40
N ASP A 47 8.20 -2.03 16.86
CA ASP A 47 7.05 -1.11 17.10
C ASP A 47 7.51 0.36 17.08
N LYS A 48 8.27 0.72 16.03
CA LYS A 48 8.96 2.00 15.96
C LYS A 48 8.60 2.75 14.68
N MET A 49 8.14 4.00 14.85
CA MET A 49 8.08 4.97 13.76
C MET A 49 9.50 5.37 13.34
N LEU A 50 9.88 5.08 12.10
CA LEU A 50 11.20 5.37 11.54
C LEU A 50 11.22 6.66 10.74
N PHE A 51 10.08 7.04 10.15
CA PHE A 51 9.88 8.29 9.41
C PHE A 51 8.43 8.72 9.53
N GLU A 52 8.21 10.04 9.62
CA GLU A 52 6.87 10.64 9.61
C GLU A 52 6.89 12.05 9.02
N GLU A 53 5.93 12.32 8.14
CA GLU A 53 5.69 13.64 7.56
C GLU A 53 4.20 13.82 7.31
N ASN A 54 3.59 14.85 7.92
CA ASN A 54 2.17 15.21 7.78
C ASN A 54 1.19 14.03 8.03
N THR A 55 1.52 13.10 8.94
CA THR A 55 0.81 11.83 9.14
C THR A 55 -0.65 11.97 9.58
N ASP A 56 -1.00 13.12 10.12
CA ASP A 56 -2.32 13.50 10.61
C ASP A 56 -3.17 14.28 9.59
N GLN A 57 -2.58 14.64 8.43
CA GLN A 57 -3.28 15.38 7.40
C GLN A 57 -4.33 14.48 6.73
N LYS A 58 -5.59 14.96 6.76
CA LYS A 58 -6.70 14.27 6.10
C LYS A 58 -6.67 14.58 4.59
N VAL A 59 -6.56 13.53 3.78
CA VAL A 59 -6.47 13.62 2.31
C VAL A 59 -7.36 12.58 1.65
N PRO A 60 -7.75 12.77 0.38
CA PRO A 60 -8.36 11.73 -0.42
C PRO A 60 -7.40 10.54 -0.57
N ILE A 61 -7.94 9.33 -0.57
CA ILE A 61 -7.13 8.10 -0.54
C ILE A 61 -7.31 7.20 -1.76
N ALA A 62 -8.18 7.59 -2.69
CA ALA A 62 -8.44 6.84 -3.90
C ALA A 62 -8.65 5.33 -3.61
N SER A 63 -8.11 4.46 -4.46
CA SER A 63 -8.24 3.00 -4.33
C SER A 63 -7.57 2.36 -3.09
N LEU A 64 -6.90 3.11 -2.22
CA LEU A 64 -6.54 2.59 -0.90
C LEU A 64 -7.79 2.26 -0.06
N THR A 65 -8.94 2.83 -0.40
CA THR A 65 -10.28 2.47 0.08
C THR A 65 -10.54 0.95 0.02
N LYS A 66 -10.03 0.28 -1.04
CA LYS A 66 -10.20 -1.16 -1.24
C LYS A 66 -9.53 -2.04 -0.18
N LEU A 67 -8.65 -1.47 0.66
CA LEU A 67 -8.12 -2.19 1.82
C LEU A 67 -9.20 -2.44 2.88
N MET A 68 -10.12 -1.49 3.10
CA MET A 68 -11.27 -1.72 3.98
C MET A 68 -12.27 -2.69 3.34
N THR A 69 -12.49 -2.58 2.03
CA THR A 69 -13.32 -3.55 1.29
C THR A 69 -12.74 -4.96 1.42
N ALA A 70 -11.42 -5.11 1.26
CA ALA A 70 -10.73 -6.39 1.44
C ALA A 70 -10.85 -6.91 2.88
N TYR A 71 -10.74 -6.04 3.89
CA TYR A 71 -10.90 -6.41 5.29
C TYR A 71 -12.28 -7.06 5.52
N LEU A 72 -13.36 -6.40 5.11
CA LEU A 72 -14.74 -6.90 5.31
C LEU A 72 -15.03 -8.17 4.48
N VAL A 73 -14.45 -8.30 3.30
CA VAL A 73 -14.55 -9.51 2.48
C VAL A 73 -13.86 -10.68 3.18
N LEU A 74 -12.64 -10.50 3.67
CA LEU A 74 -11.89 -11.53 4.40
C LEU A 74 -12.59 -11.90 5.71
N GLU A 75 -13.10 -10.92 6.45
CA GLU A 75 -13.91 -11.15 7.65
C GLU A 75 -15.13 -12.03 7.33
N SER A 76 -15.85 -11.74 6.24
CA SER A 76 -17.01 -12.53 5.82
C SER A 76 -16.63 -13.96 5.43
N ILE A 77 -15.45 -14.17 4.82
CA ILE A 77 -14.93 -15.51 4.49
C ILE A 77 -14.56 -16.28 5.75
N HIS A 78 -13.83 -15.66 6.69
CA HIS A 78 -13.46 -16.28 7.95
C HIS A 78 -14.68 -16.63 8.80
N ASN A 79 -15.73 -15.81 8.75
CA ASN A 79 -17.03 -16.06 9.40
C ASN A 79 -17.89 -17.08 8.64
N LYS A 80 -17.41 -17.63 7.50
CA LYS A 80 -18.14 -18.61 6.66
C LYS A 80 -19.44 -18.06 6.06
N GLN A 81 -19.55 -16.75 5.94
CA GLN A 81 -20.67 -16.06 5.31
C GLN A 81 -20.47 -15.91 3.79
N LEU A 82 -19.22 -16.02 3.34
CA LEU A 82 -18.80 -15.96 1.95
C LEU A 82 -17.80 -17.08 1.67
N SER A 83 -17.79 -17.62 0.44
CA SER A 83 -16.84 -18.67 0.03
C SER A 83 -16.01 -18.20 -1.18
N TRP A 84 -14.74 -18.57 -1.21
CA TRP A 84 -13.84 -18.28 -2.33
C TRP A 84 -14.35 -18.78 -3.68
N ASP A 85 -15.05 -19.91 -3.70
CA ASP A 85 -15.57 -20.52 -4.93
C ASP A 85 -16.96 -20.00 -5.33
N GLU A 86 -17.59 -19.20 -4.49
CA GLU A 86 -18.88 -18.58 -4.84
C GLU A 86 -18.75 -17.70 -6.08
N GLY A 87 -19.69 -17.80 -7.01
CA GLY A 87 -19.68 -17.02 -8.25
C GLY A 87 -20.56 -15.78 -8.14
N LEU A 88 -20.02 -14.64 -8.56
CA LEU A 88 -20.71 -13.36 -8.57
C LEU A 88 -20.77 -12.78 -9.98
N THR A 89 -21.81 -11.98 -10.24
CA THR A 89 -21.98 -11.29 -11.53
C THR A 89 -21.52 -9.83 -11.40
N LEU A 90 -20.59 -9.43 -12.27
CA LEU A 90 -20.16 -8.05 -12.40
C LEU A 90 -21.25 -7.20 -13.05
N LYS A 91 -21.45 -6.00 -12.52
CA LYS A 91 -22.23 -4.95 -13.16
C LYS A 91 -21.32 -4.05 -13.99
N ARG A 92 -21.84 -3.57 -15.11
CA ARG A 92 -21.11 -2.57 -15.90
C ARG A 92 -21.01 -1.28 -15.10
N LEU A 93 -19.80 -0.71 -15.08
CA LEU A 93 -19.57 0.62 -14.57
C LEU A 93 -19.57 1.62 -15.74
N ASP A 94 -20.34 2.69 -15.60
CA ASP A 94 -20.44 3.73 -16.62
C ASP A 94 -19.39 4.85 -16.45
N ASP A 95 -18.62 4.85 -15.35
CA ASP A 95 -17.53 5.80 -15.14
C ASP A 95 -16.30 5.41 -15.99
N PRO A 96 -15.88 6.24 -16.96
CA PRO A 96 -14.74 5.94 -17.83
C PRO A 96 -13.39 5.90 -17.08
N ARG A 97 -13.31 6.42 -15.84
CA ARG A 97 -12.12 6.38 -14.98
C ARG A 97 -12.01 5.06 -14.24
N ALA A 98 -13.10 4.27 -14.19
CA ALA A 98 -13.13 3.01 -13.47
C ALA A 98 -12.24 1.96 -14.13
N VAL A 99 -11.37 1.33 -13.34
CA VAL A 99 -10.68 0.11 -13.75
C VAL A 99 -11.70 -1.03 -13.72
N SER A 100 -12.04 -1.61 -14.87
CA SER A 100 -13.08 -2.63 -15.00
C SER A 100 -12.51 -3.95 -15.54
N LEU A 101 -12.70 -5.03 -14.77
CA LEU A 101 -12.42 -6.39 -15.21
C LEU A 101 -13.32 -6.80 -16.36
N GLN A 102 -14.62 -6.48 -16.27
CA GLN A 102 -15.61 -6.75 -17.33
C GLN A 102 -15.23 -6.06 -18.65
N ALA A 103 -14.84 -4.77 -18.61
CA ALA A 103 -14.45 -4.06 -19.82
C ALA A 103 -13.18 -4.66 -20.47
N ARG A 104 -12.27 -5.19 -19.65
CA ARG A 104 -11.03 -5.81 -20.12
C ARG A 104 -11.25 -7.20 -20.74
N THR A 105 -12.11 -8.01 -20.15
CA THR A 105 -12.28 -9.43 -20.49
C THR A 105 -13.53 -9.74 -21.32
N GLY A 106 -14.53 -8.86 -21.32
CA GLY A 106 -15.84 -9.08 -21.91
C GLY A 106 -16.75 -10.06 -21.14
N LYS A 107 -16.31 -10.53 -19.96
CA LYS A 107 -17.04 -11.48 -19.12
C LYS A 107 -17.62 -10.82 -17.90
N THR A 108 -18.71 -11.39 -17.38
CA THR A 108 -19.48 -10.83 -16.27
C THR A 108 -19.57 -11.72 -15.05
N TYR A 109 -19.12 -12.98 -15.11
CA TYR A 109 -19.26 -13.93 -14.01
C TYR A 109 -17.91 -14.48 -13.59
N TYR A 110 -17.58 -14.33 -12.29
CA TYR A 110 -16.31 -14.72 -11.70
C TYR A 110 -16.48 -15.28 -10.30
N SER A 111 -15.52 -16.09 -9.85
CA SER A 111 -15.46 -16.51 -8.44
C SER A 111 -15.07 -15.34 -7.53
N VAL A 112 -15.49 -15.39 -6.26
CA VAL A 112 -15.03 -14.45 -5.22
C VAL A 112 -13.50 -14.37 -5.20
N GLN A 113 -12.80 -15.50 -5.37
CA GLN A 113 -11.35 -15.55 -5.42
C GLN A 113 -10.78 -14.72 -6.59
N ASP A 114 -11.34 -14.85 -7.80
CA ASP A 114 -10.91 -14.05 -8.95
C ASP A 114 -11.21 -12.57 -8.75
N LEU A 115 -12.38 -12.24 -8.19
CA LEU A 115 -12.76 -10.86 -7.91
C LEU A 115 -11.85 -10.23 -6.85
N PHE A 116 -11.57 -10.94 -5.77
CA PHE A 116 -10.66 -10.46 -4.73
C PHE A 116 -9.25 -10.21 -5.28
N ALA A 117 -8.71 -11.17 -6.04
CA ALA A 117 -7.41 -11.02 -6.68
C ALA A 117 -7.37 -9.85 -7.66
N THR A 118 -8.40 -9.69 -8.50
CA THR A 118 -8.46 -8.58 -9.48
C THR A 118 -8.66 -7.22 -8.81
N MET A 119 -9.44 -7.14 -7.73
CA MET A 119 -9.59 -5.96 -6.91
C MET A 119 -8.26 -5.51 -6.30
N MET A 120 -7.46 -6.44 -5.78
CA MET A 120 -6.20 -6.11 -5.10
C MET A 120 -5.06 -5.86 -6.08
N ILE A 121 -4.91 -6.68 -7.12
CA ILE A 121 -3.79 -6.67 -8.05
C ILE A 121 -3.93 -5.56 -9.10
N MET A 122 -5.03 -5.56 -9.87
CA MET A 122 -5.26 -4.55 -10.92
C MET A 122 -6.15 -3.38 -10.48
N SER A 123 -6.59 -3.40 -9.22
CA SER A 123 -7.47 -2.36 -8.66
C SER A 123 -8.88 -2.31 -9.29
N ALA A 124 -9.44 -3.44 -9.76
CA ALA A 124 -10.73 -3.50 -10.42
C ALA A 124 -11.87 -2.95 -9.54
N ASN A 125 -12.59 -1.96 -10.06
CA ASN A 125 -13.69 -1.30 -9.36
C ASN A 125 -14.97 -2.13 -9.39
N ASP A 126 -15.30 -2.73 -10.53
CA ASP A 126 -16.44 -3.63 -10.70
C ASP A 126 -16.33 -4.88 -9.81
N ALA A 127 -15.12 -5.39 -9.59
CA ALA A 127 -14.86 -6.46 -8.65
C ALA A 127 -15.10 -6.00 -7.19
N ALA A 128 -14.65 -4.82 -6.82
CA ALA A 128 -14.89 -4.25 -5.50
C ALA A 128 -16.39 -4.04 -5.21
N GLU A 129 -17.13 -3.51 -6.19
CA GLU A 129 -18.59 -3.32 -6.08
C GLU A 129 -19.33 -4.65 -5.92
N ALA A 130 -19.00 -5.67 -6.75
CA ALA A 130 -19.66 -6.97 -6.67
C ALA A 130 -19.39 -7.67 -5.33
N LEU A 131 -18.17 -7.58 -4.81
CA LEU A 131 -17.81 -8.12 -3.50
C LEU A 131 -18.53 -7.37 -2.37
N ALA A 132 -18.56 -6.04 -2.44
CA ALA A 132 -19.26 -5.20 -1.46
C ALA A 132 -20.77 -5.51 -1.44
N GLU A 133 -21.41 -5.59 -2.59
CA GLU A 133 -22.84 -5.92 -2.70
C GLU A 133 -23.12 -7.32 -2.12
N ARG A 134 -22.22 -8.28 -2.33
CA ARG A 134 -22.41 -9.63 -1.79
C ARG A 134 -22.24 -9.70 -0.28
N VAL A 135 -21.32 -8.92 0.30
CA VAL A 135 -21.13 -8.85 1.76
C VAL A 135 -22.31 -8.15 2.42
N ASN A 136 -22.68 -6.97 1.93
CA ASN A 136 -23.87 -6.25 2.40
C ASN A 136 -24.48 -5.42 1.28
N SER A 137 -25.59 -5.90 0.71
CA SER A 137 -26.28 -5.25 -0.40
C SER A 137 -27.04 -3.98 -0.02
N THR A 138 -27.21 -3.69 1.27
CA THR A 138 -28.03 -2.57 1.76
C THR A 138 -27.22 -1.41 2.28
N ASP A 139 -26.13 -1.67 3.01
CA ASP A 139 -25.32 -0.63 3.67
C ASP A 139 -23.86 -1.05 3.87
N PHE A 140 -23.17 -1.43 2.80
CA PHE A 140 -21.75 -1.77 2.89
C PHE A 140 -20.88 -0.59 3.34
N VAL A 141 -21.20 0.63 2.90
CA VAL A 141 -20.48 1.85 3.30
C VAL A 141 -20.64 2.13 4.79
N GLY A 142 -21.84 1.88 5.34
CA GLY A 142 -22.07 1.93 6.78
C GLY A 142 -21.19 0.94 7.54
N GLU A 143 -21.05 -0.29 7.05
CA GLU A 143 -20.14 -1.28 7.63
C GLU A 143 -18.66 -0.86 7.55
N MET A 144 -18.20 -0.32 6.42
CA MET A 144 -16.85 0.23 6.29
C MET A 144 -16.57 1.29 7.36
N ASN A 145 -17.50 2.23 7.55
CA ASN A 145 -17.35 3.29 8.54
C ASN A 145 -17.49 2.79 9.98
N ALA A 146 -18.33 1.77 10.22
CA ALA A 146 -18.42 1.12 11.52
C ALA A 146 -17.11 0.39 11.86
N LYS A 147 -16.53 -0.37 10.92
CA LYS A 147 -15.24 -1.03 11.09
C LYS A 147 -14.10 -0.01 11.27
N ALA A 148 -14.09 1.08 10.53
CA ALA A 148 -13.13 2.17 10.74
C ALA A 148 -13.18 2.71 12.18
N LYS A 149 -14.37 2.90 12.72
CA LYS A 149 -14.54 3.31 14.12
C LYS A 149 -14.06 2.24 15.11
N GLU A 150 -14.37 0.97 14.86
CA GLU A 150 -13.95 -0.18 15.68
C GLU A 150 -12.41 -0.26 15.74
N LEU A 151 -11.73 -0.14 14.58
CA LEU A 151 -10.28 -0.14 14.47
C LEU A 151 -9.61 1.15 14.97
N GLY A 152 -10.39 2.17 15.34
CA GLY A 152 -9.87 3.45 15.84
C GLY A 152 -9.36 4.40 14.76
N LEU A 153 -9.83 4.28 13.53
CA LEU A 153 -9.50 5.19 12.41
C LEU A 153 -10.28 6.51 12.57
N LYS A 154 -9.75 7.41 13.37
CA LYS A 154 -10.50 8.60 13.87
C LYS A 154 -10.75 9.67 12.80
N LYS A 155 -9.96 9.69 11.74
CA LYS A 155 -9.99 10.71 10.68
C LYS A 155 -10.42 10.15 9.34
N THR A 156 -10.85 8.88 9.32
CA THR A 156 -11.25 8.15 8.10
C THR A 156 -12.76 8.25 7.89
N LYS A 157 -13.17 8.47 6.64
CA LYS A 157 -14.55 8.38 6.16
C LYS A 157 -14.56 7.73 4.80
N TYR A 158 -15.29 6.63 4.66
CA TYR A 158 -15.54 5.96 3.39
C TYR A 158 -16.87 6.44 2.80
N VAL A 159 -16.93 6.56 1.47
CA VAL A 159 -18.13 6.97 0.73
C VAL A 159 -18.59 5.91 -0.29
N ASN A 160 -17.70 4.98 -0.65
CA ASN A 160 -17.99 3.82 -1.50
C ASN A 160 -16.96 2.72 -1.28
N ALA A 161 -17.14 1.57 -1.93
CA ALA A 161 -16.25 0.41 -1.82
C ALA A 161 -14.97 0.50 -2.67
N THR A 162 -14.90 1.46 -3.59
CA THR A 162 -13.87 1.48 -4.65
C THR A 162 -12.80 2.55 -4.45
N GLY A 163 -13.18 3.70 -3.87
CA GLY A 163 -12.37 4.89 -3.77
C GLY A 163 -12.34 5.74 -5.05
N LEU A 164 -13.25 5.48 -6.01
CA LEU A 164 -13.57 6.46 -7.05
C LEU A 164 -14.33 7.62 -6.39
N ASP A 165 -14.09 8.84 -6.86
CA ASP A 165 -14.93 9.96 -6.50
C ASP A 165 -16.34 9.74 -7.08
N SER A 166 -17.36 9.96 -6.26
CA SER A 166 -18.76 9.84 -6.64
C SER A 166 -19.45 11.14 -6.25
N ASP A 167 -20.07 11.80 -7.23
CA ASP A 167 -20.83 13.04 -7.02
C ASP A 167 -20.04 14.15 -6.26
N GLY A 168 -18.71 14.19 -6.43
CA GLY A 168 -17.82 15.13 -5.76
C GLY A 168 -17.47 14.76 -4.31
N GLU A 169 -17.87 13.58 -3.83
CA GLU A 169 -17.45 13.03 -2.55
C GLU A 169 -16.33 11.99 -2.73
N GLU A 170 -15.33 12.03 -1.85
CA GLU A 170 -14.21 11.09 -1.83
C GLU A 170 -14.06 10.43 -0.47
N SER A 171 -13.56 9.20 -0.49
CA SER A 171 -13.08 8.55 0.73
C SER A 171 -11.83 9.26 1.22
N MET A 172 -11.85 9.66 2.48
CA MET A 172 -10.82 10.46 3.12
C MET A 172 -10.18 9.70 4.27
N SER A 173 -8.87 9.84 4.43
CA SER A 173 -8.13 9.26 5.56
C SER A 173 -6.85 10.05 5.85
N THR A 174 -6.00 9.52 6.74
CA THR A 174 -4.66 10.02 7.05
C THR A 174 -3.65 8.88 6.92
N ALA A 175 -2.37 9.21 6.77
CA ALA A 175 -1.34 8.18 6.76
C ALA A 175 -1.33 7.36 8.08
N GLY A 176 -1.58 8.02 9.21
CA GLY A 176 -1.69 7.35 10.50
C GLY A 176 -2.84 6.34 10.58
N ASP A 177 -4.06 6.73 10.16
CA ASP A 177 -5.21 5.81 10.14
C ASP A 177 -4.99 4.66 9.15
N LEU A 178 -4.42 4.92 7.97
CA LEU A 178 -4.11 3.89 6.99
C LEU A 178 -3.02 2.92 7.47
N LEU A 179 -2.06 3.36 8.27
CA LEU A 179 -1.11 2.47 8.93
C LEU A 179 -1.83 1.52 9.89
N ILE A 180 -2.78 2.02 10.69
CA ILE A 180 -3.57 1.18 11.60
C ILE A 180 -4.32 0.12 10.76
N LEU A 181 -5.04 0.54 9.72
CA LEU A 181 -5.77 -0.39 8.85
C LEU A 181 -4.84 -1.45 8.24
N ALA A 182 -3.67 -1.06 7.73
CA ALA A 182 -2.73 -2.00 7.13
C ALA A 182 -2.18 -3.00 8.16
N LYS A 183 -1.85 -2.55 9.38
CA LYS A 183 -1.40 -3.42 10.49
C LYS A 183 -2.46 -4.44 10.86
N GLU A 184 -3.70 -4.00 11.12
CA GLU A 184 -4.79 -4.88 11.51
C GLU A 184 -5.14 -5.86 10.38
N LEU A 185 -5.20 -5.39 9.12
CA LEU A 185 -5.48 -6.23 7.97
C LEU A 185 -4.45 -7.35 7.79
N ILE A 186 -3.15 -7.05 7.94
CA ILE A 186 -2.07 -8.04 7.83
C ILE A 186 -2.05 -8.97 9.05
N SER A 187 -2.39 -8.47 10.24
CA SER A 187 -2.43 -9.24 11.47
C SER A 187 -3.59 -10.25 11.48
N ASP A 188 -4.79 -9.80 11.11
CA ASP A 188 -6.00 -10.60 11.17
C ASP A 188 -6.13 -11.56 9.98
N TYR A 189 -5.66 -11.11 8.80
CA TYR A 189 -5.79 -11.82 7.52
C TYR A 189 -4.48 -11.84 6.74
N PRO A 190 -3.42 -12.52 7.24
CA PRO A 190 -2.09 -12.51 6.63
C PRO A 190 -2.08 -13.07 5.20
N GLU A 191 -3.08 -13.88 4.82
CA GLU A 191 -3.25 -14.41 3.47
C GLU A 191 -3.44 -13.33 2.40
N ILE A 192 -3.78 -12.08 2.77
CA ILE A 192 -3.83 -10.98 1.81
C ILE A 192 -2.49 -10.79 1.09
N LEU A 193 -1.39 -11.04 1.79
CA LEU A 193 -0.04 -10.94 1.24
C LEU A 193 0.23 -11.97 0.13
N GLU A 194 -0.41 -13.12 0.16
CA GLU A 194 -0.33 -14.11 -0.93
C GLU A 194 -0.92 -13.56 -2.24
N THR A 195 -1.88 -12.65 -2.14
CA THR A 195 -2.48 -11.99 -3.29
C THR A 195 -1.67 -10.75 -3.71
N THR A 196 -1.32 -9.88 -2.75
CA THR A 196 -0.72 -8.58 -3.05
C THR A 196 0.76 -8.65 -3.44
N SER A 197 1.45 -9.76 -3.15
CA SER A 197 2.83 -10.01 -3.60
C SER A 197 2.95 -10.43 -5.07
N ARG A 198 1.82 -10.71 -5.74
CA ARG A 198 1.84 -11.21 -7.12
C ARG A 198 2.04 -10.08 -8.11
N THR A 199 2.96 -10.27 -9.04
CA THR A 199 3.14 -9.37 -10.21
C THR A 199 2.05 -9.59 -11.25
N SER A 200 1.46 -10.79 -11.31
CA SER A 200 0.35 -11.15 -12.18
C SER A 200 -0.54 -12.23 -11.55
N TYR A 201 -1.77 -12.33 -12.03
CA TYR A 201 -2.72 -13.36 -11.66
C TYR A 201 -3.48 -13.85 -12.90
N VAL A 202 -3.67 -15.17 -13.01
CA VAL A 202 -4.49 -15.77 -14.07
C VAL A 202 -5.82 -16.18 -13.47
N THR A 203 -6.90 -15.56 -13.93
CA THR A 203 -8.26 -15.92 -13.50
C THR A 203 -8.62 -17.34 -13.93
N LYS A 204 -9.60 -17.98 -13.27
CA LYS A 204 -10.05 -19.34 -13.60
C LYS A 204 -10.46 -19.51 -15.06
N ASP A 205 -10.83 -18.44 -15.73
CA ASP A 205 -11.19 -18.43 -17.16
C ASP A 205 -10.03 -18.08 -18.11
N GLY A 206 -8.79 -18.00 -17.58
CA GLY A 206 -7.55 -17.86 -18.36
C GLY A 206 -7.14 -16.43 -18.70
N ASN A 207 -7.80 -15.39 -18.16
CA ASN A 207 -7.36 -14.02 -18.37
C ASN A 207 -6.22 -13.66 -17.43
N THR A 208 -5.15 -13.09 -17.97
CA THR A 208 -4.00 -12.60 -17.18
C THR A 208 -4.19 -11.12 -16.84
N ILE A 209 -4.09 -10.80 -15.56
CA ILE A 209 -4.05 -9.43 -15.05
C ILE A 209 -2.68 -9.15 -14.43
N HIS A 210 -2.29 -7.88 -14.38
CA HIS A 210 -1.00 -7.45 -13.85
C HIS A 210 -1.19 -6.47 -12.70
N THR A 211 -0.20 -6.45 -11.80
CA THR A 211 -0.18 -5.51 -10.68
C THR A 211 -0.04 -4.05 -11.15
N THR A 212 -0.58 -3.15 -10.36
CA THR A 212 -0.39 -1.70 -10.48
C THR A 212 0.77 -1.19 -9.61
N ASN A 213 1.48 -2.08 -8.92
CA ASN A 213 2.63 -1.74 -8.10
C ASN A 213 3.92 -2.06 -8.87
N ASP A 214 4.50 -1.04 -9.49
CA ASP A 214 5.69 -1.20 -10.33
C ASP A 214 6.92 -1.64 -9.52
N LEU A 215 7.00 -1.32 -8.23
CA LEU A 215 8.09 -1.83 -7.37
C LEU A 215 8.12 -3.36 -7.29
N LEU A 216 6.94 -4.02 -7.39
CA LEU A 216 6.87 -5.48 -7.48
C LEU A 216 7.32 -5.99 -8.84
N GLN A 217 6.96 -5.29 -9.94
CA GLN A 217 7.32 -5.71 -11.29
C GLN A 217 8.83 -5.58 -11.54
N GLU A 218 9.42 -4.51 -11.04
CA GLU A 218 10.84 -4.18 -11.24
C GLU A 218 11.74 -4.88 -10.22
N ASN A 219 11.14 -5.49 -9.16
CA ASN A 219 11.85 -6.17 -8.08
C ASN A 219 12.92 -5.28 -7.43
N GLU A 220 12.60 -4.00 -7.24
CA GLU A 220 13.53 -3.00 -6.72
C GLU A 220 13.75 -3.09 -5.22
N VAL A 221 12.80 -3.67 -4.46
CA VAL A 221 12.86 -3.81 -3.01
C VAL A 221 12.77 -5.28 -2.62
N ASP A 222 13.84 -5.82 -2.05
CA ASP A 222 13.85 -7.19 -1.55
C ASP A 222 12.79 -7.41 -0.47
N GLY A 223 12.04 -8.51 -0.57
CA GLY A 223 11.00 -8.87 0.38
C GLY A 223 9.71 -8.07 0.29
N LEU A 224 9.52 -7.26 -0.77
CA LEU A 224 8.28 -6.54 -1.03
C LEU A 224 7.13 -7.54 -1.29
N ASP A 225 6.01 -7.40 -0.58
CA ASP A 225 4.87 -8.30 -0.66
C ASP A 225 3.50 -7.59 -0.70
N GLY A 226 3.49 -6.30 -0.94
CA GLY A 226 2.25 -5.55 -1.14
C GLY A 226 2.43 -4.04 -0.93
N LEU A 227 1.35 -3.28 -0.65
CA LEU A 227 0.00 -3.76 -0.35
C LEU A 227 -1.01 -3.27 -1.40
N LYS A 228 -1.10 -1.93 -1.61
CA LYS A 228 -2.09 -1.33 -2.52
C LYS A 228 -1.67 0.03 -3.04
N THR A 229 -1.93 0.28 -4.32
CA THR A 229 -1.82 1.58 -4.99
C THR A 229 -3.18 2.28 -5.06
N GLY A 230 -3.16 3.60 -5.18
CA GLY A 230 -4.35 4.42 -5.45
C GLY A 230 -4.02 5.63 -6.30
N PHE A 231 -4.97 6.06 -7.13
CA PHE A 231 -4.88 7.29 -7.89
C PHE A 231 -6.28 7.83 -8.21
N THR A 232 -6.49 9.11 -7.97
CA THR A 232 -7.47 9.98 -8.59
C THR A 232 -6.81 11.35 -8.81
N ASP A 233 -7.39 12.20 -9.64
CA ASP A 233 -6.84 13.55 -9.89
C ASP A 233 -6.75 14.37 -8.59
N GLN A 234 -7.66 14.15 -7.65
CA GLN A 234 -7.69 14.87 -6.37
C GLN A 234 -6.75 14.24 -5.31
N ALA A 235 -6.69 12.90 -5.26
CA ALA A 235 -5.82 12.19 -4.32
C ALA A 235 -4.34 12.29 -4.70
N GLY A 236 -4.04 12.47 -5.98
CA GLY A 236 -2.70 12.20 -6.50
C GLY A 236 -2.35 10.71 -6.42
N TYR A 237 -1.09 10.39 -6.55
CA TYR A 237 -0.61 9.01 -6.48
C TYR A 237 -0.34 8.59 -5.04
N CYS A 238 -1.01 7.51 -4.61
CA CYS A 238 -0.94 6.96 -3.27
C CYS A 238 -0.45 5.50 -3.28
N LEU A 239 0.27 5.08 -2.24
CA LEU A 239 0.77 3.72 -2.07
C LEU A 239 0.88 3.39 -0.58
N ILE A 240 0.41 2.21 -0.20
CA ILE A 240 0.89 1.52 1.00
C ILE A 240 1.75 0.37 0.50
N ALA A 241 3.03 0.40 0.87
CA ALA A 241 4.00 -0.65 0.57
C ALA A 241 4.37 -1.41 1.85
N THR A 242 4.55 -2.72 1.76
CA THR A 242 5.06 -3.55 2.85
C THR A 242 6.12 -4.51 2.33
N ALA A 243 7.17 -4.67 3.13
CA ALA A 243 8.27 -5.57 2.82
C ALA A 243 8.79 -6.23 4.09
N VAL A 244 9.37 -7.43 3.97
CA VAL A 244 9.97 -8.15 5.09
C VAL A 244 11.42 -8.54 4.79
N GLN A 245 12.35 -8.12 5.66
CA GLN A 245 13.75 -8.55 5.60
C GLN A 245 14.24 -8.89 7.02
N ASN A 246 15.01 -9.97 7.15
CA ASN A 246 15.59 -10.40 8.43
C ASN A 246 14.56 -10.52 9.58
N GLY A 247 13.31 -10.86 9.25
CA GLY A 247 12.23 -10.99 10.22
C GLY A 247 11.69 -9.67 10.74
N ASP A 248 12.03 -8.54 10.14
CA ASP A 248 11.38 -7.26 10.35
C ASP A 248 10.48 -6.92 9.17
N ARG A 249 9.21 -6.64 9.44
CA ARG A 249 8.26 -6.12 8.48
C ARG A 249 8.19 -4.61 8.59
N LEU A 250 8.44 -3.94 7.48
CA LEU A 250 8.22 -2.52 7.34
C LEU A 250 6.90 -2.24 6.62
N ILE A 251 6.22 -1.17 7.01
CA ILE A 251 5.08 -0.60 6.29
C ILE A 251 5.40 0.86 5.99
N ALA A 252 5.40 1.21 4.71
CA ALA A 252 5.50 2.57 4.21
C ALA A 252 4.15 3.04 3.67
N VAL A 253 3.70 4.21 4.09
CA VAL A 253 2.50 4.88 3.55
C VAL A 253 2.95 6.15 2.85
N VAL A 254 2.57 6.32 1.59
CA VAL A 254 2.90 7.48 0.75
C VAL A 254 1.60 8.00 0.14
N LEU A 255 1.22 9.25 0.41
CA LEU A 255 -0.04 9.84 -0.02
C LEU A 255 0.19 11.16 -0.78
N GLY A 256 -0.51 11.33 -1.89
CA GLY A 256 -0.55 12.58 -2.63
C GLY A 256 0.75 12.92 -3.37
N SER A 257 1.46 11.94 -3.91
CA SER A 257 2.58 12.18 -4.83
C SER A 257 2.07 12.77 -6.14
N ARG A 258 2.88 13.64 -6.77
CA ARG A 258 2.50 14.32 -8.02
C ARG A 258 2.56 13.43 -9.24
N THR A 259 3.39 12.40 -9.22
CA THR A 259 3.57 11.43 -10.32
C THR A 259 3.67 10.02 -9.76
N ASP A 260 3.42 9.03 -10.62
CA ASP A 260 3.59 7.62 -10.28
C ASP A 260 5.02 7.31 -9.85
N ASN A 261 5.99 7.75 -10.63
CA ASN A 261 7.41 7.59 -10.31
C ASN A 261 7.80 8.19 -8.94
N ASN A 262 7.24 9.35 -8.57
CA ASN A 262 7.49 9.95 -7.25
C ASN A 262 6.95 9.08 -6.12
N ARG A 263 5.74 8.49 -6.30
CA ARG A 263 5.13 7.57 -5.35
C ARG A 263 6.02 6.33 -5.14
N MET A 264 6.44 5.69 -6.24
CA MET A 264 7.27 4.50 -6.19
C MET A 264 8.62 4.80 -5.56
N LYS A 265 9.31 5.84 -6.03
CA LYS A 265 10.62 6.22 -5.49
C LYS A 265 10.59 6.64 -4.03
N SER A 266 9.51 7.29 -3.58
CA SER A 266 9.34 7.63 -2.17
C SER A 266 9.16 6.38 -1.31
N ALA A 267 8.37 5.40 -1.74
CA ALA A 267 8.17 4.15 -1.00
C ALA A 267 9.45 3.31 -0.95
N GLU A 268 10.15 3.14 -2.08
CA GLU A 268 11.46 2.48 -2.15
C GLU A 268 12.46 3.14 -1.19
N THR A 269 12.62 4.46 -1.28
CA THR A 269 13.54 5.22 -0.42
C THR A 269 13.23 5.05 1.07
N LEU A 270 11.95 5.01 1.44
CA LEU A 270 11.53 4.76 2.82
C LEU A 270 11.87 3.34 3.27
N LEU A 271 11.58 2.32 2.46
CA LEU A 271 11.86 0.93 2.80
C LEU A 271 13.36 0.67 2.92
N ASP A 272 14.18 1.15 1.98
CA ASP A 272 15.64 1.07 2.03
C ASP A 272 16.22 1.75 3.28
N TYR A 273 15.71 2.95 3.60
CA TYR A 273 16.08 3.65 4.82
C TYR A 273 15.76 2.81 6.07
N GLY A 274 14.58 2.22 6.13
CA GLY A 274 14.18 1.40 7.27
C GLY A 274 15.03 0.15 7.43
N PHE A 275 15.32 -0.59 6.36
CA PHE A 275 16.16 -1.78 6.40
C PHE A 275 17.65 -1.48 6.63
N SER A 276 18.08 -0.23 6.46
CA SER A 276 19.44 0.21 6.79
C SER A 276 19.65 0.52 8.28
N LYS A 277 18.60 0.50 9.12
CA LYS A 277 18.65 0.84 10.57
C LYS A 277 18.78 -0.39 11.45
#